data_c47a772076b92cb7c5c7b1c1f94e2af8
#
_entry.id   c47a772076b92cb7c5c7b1c1f94e2af8
#
_cell.length_a   1.000
_cell.length_b   1.000
_cell.length_c   1.000
_cell.angle_alpha   90.00
_cell.angle_beta   90.00
_cell.angle_gamma   90.00
#
_symmetry.space_group_name_H-M   'P 1'
#
loop_
_entity.id
_entity.type
_entity.pdbx_description
1 polymer ?
#
loop_
_entity_poly.entity_id
_entity_poly.type
_entity_poly.pdbx_seq_one_letter_code
_entity_poly.pdbx_strand_id
1 'polypeptide(L)'
;VKKSVYVLITAFTVSSVLAACGTLKETTTEKGKNTTEGEQAGVNSGKLKVMTSFYPMYDFAQKVGGDKVEVTNMVPAGTEPHDWEPAATDIKQLEEADVFVYNGAGMEHWTEDMLDSLDNKNLTVVEASEGLELMEGETHGEEAEDTSYDPHVWLNPMNAKIEMENIKNALADTDPENKEYYTKNYQKYAVEFDTLDKAFKEGLADTKRKEVITAHEALGYLCKAYGLNQVGIEGLSPDSEPDPARMDEIIQFAKEHKVKTIFFEELVSPKVAETIADEIGAKTEVLNPLEGLSDEQLESGEDYFSVMETNLEALKGALNQ
;
A
#
# COMPACT_ATOMS: atom_id res chain seq x y z
N VAL A 1 46.82 26.90 -23.57
CA VAL A 1 47.92 26.04 -23.10
C VAL A 1 47.41 24.62 -23.10
N LYS A 2 47.90 23.82 -24.09
CA LYS A 2 47.63 22.38 -24.26
C LYS A 2 48.46 21.61 -23.24
N LYS A 3 47.86 20.62 -22.56
CA LYS A 3 48.59 19.50 -21.96
C LYS A 3 47.88 18.18 -22.28
N SER A 4 48.56 17.40 -23.08
CA SER A 4 48.30 15.97 -23.34
C SER A 4 48.57 15.14 -22.10
N VAL A 5 47.75 14.10 -21.86
CA VAL A 5 48.06 13.02 -20.93
C VAL A 5 47.97 11.68 -21.67
N TYR A 6 49.03 10.91 -21.51
CA TYR A 6 49.31 9.65 -22.15
C TYR A 6 48.44 8.49 -21.60
N VAL A 7 48.03 7.64 -22.53
CA VAL A 7 47.44 6.32 -22.28
C VAL A 7 48.59 5.31 -22.06
N LEU A 8 48.51 4.57 -20.96
CA LEU A 8 49.35 3.39 -20.74
C LEU A 8 48.49 2.13 -20.86
N ILE A 9 48.72 1.39 -21.90
CA ILE A 9 48.16 0.05 -22.15
C ILE A 9 49.16 -0.96 -21.58
N THR A 10 48.73 -1.79 -20.65
CA THR A 10 49.46 -3.01 -20.26
C THR A 10 48.64 -4.23 -20.62
N ALA A 11 49.11 -4.92 -21.62
CA ALA A 11 48.68 -6.25 -22.02
C ALA A 11 49.29 -7.31 -21.06
N PHE A 12 48.49 -8.25 -20.59
CA PHE A 12 48.99 -9.46 -19.96
C PHE A 12 48.44 -10.70 -20.66
N THR A 13 49.38 -11.53 -21.01
CA THR A 13 49.31 -12.67 -21.91
C THR A 13 48.77 -13.92 -21.25
N VAL A 14 48.08 -14.68 -22.07
CA VAL A 14 47.57 -16.05 -21.93
C VAL A 14 48.72 -17.03 -21.65
N SER A 15 48.46 -18.02 -20.79
CA SER A 15 49.17 -19.30 -20.81
C SER A 15 48.23 -20.45 -20.55
N SER A 16 48.02 -21.21 -21.61
CA SER A 16 47.32 -22.50 -21.65
C SER A 16 48.27 -23.62 -21.19
N VAL A 17 47.74 -24.55 -20.38
CA VAL A 17 48.35 -25.87 -20.21
C VAL A 17 47.26 -26.95 -20.36
N LEU A 18 47.43 -27.73 -21.42
CA LEU A 18 46.75 -29.03 -21.66
C LEU A 18 47.64 -30.16 -21.11
N ALA A 19 47.02 -31.17 -20.47
CA ALA A 19 47.47 -32.59 -20.48
C ALA A 19 46.36 -33.42 -19.80
N ALA A 20 45.66 -34.28 -20.42
CA ALA A 20 45.86 -35.53 -21.15
C ALA A 20 45.58 -36.77 -20.27
N CYS A 21 44.55 -37.50 -20.72
CA CYS A 21 44.38 -38.96 -20.85
C CYS A 21 44.68 -39.94 -19.71
N GLY A 22 43.78 -40.90 -19.53
CA GLY A 22 44.02 -42.28 -19.06
C GLY A 22 42.82 -42.92 -18.46
N THR A 23 42.11 -43.63 -19.19
CA THR A 23 41.82 -45.05 -19.56
C THR A 23 40.91 -45.84 -18.60
N LEU A 24 39.91 -46.43 -19.23
CA LEU A 24 38.96 -47.48 -18.84
C LEU A 24 39.47 -48.59 -17.95
N LYS A 25 38.61 -49.12 -17.06
CA LYS A 25 38.25 -50.55 -17.06
C LYS A 25 36.94 -50.83 -16.37
N GLU A 26 36.15 -51.68 -17.01
CA GLU A 26 34.94 -52.38 -16.56
C GLU A 26 35.15 -53.26 -15.32
N THR A 27 34.14 -53.53 -14.54
CA THR A 27 33.30 -54.73 -14.54
C THR A 27 32.58 -54.94 -13.20
N THR A 28 31.33 -55.33 -13.30
CA THR A 28 30.43 -56.28 -12.61
C THR A 28 29.71 -55.88 -11.32
N THR A 29 28.41 -55.83 -11.53
CA THR A 29 27.25 -56.48 -10.84
C THR A 29 27.36 -56.80 -9.32
N GLU A 30 26.41 -56.25 -8.51
CA GLU A 30 25.31 -56.99 -7.90
C GLU A 30 24.40 -56.13 -7.00
N LYS A 31 23.11 -56.32 -7.27
CA LYS A 31 21.92 -56.34 -6.40
C LYS A 31 21.79 -55.44 -5.16
N GLY A 32 20.86 -54.56 -5.26
CA GLY A 32 19.64 -54.57 -4.46
C GLY A 32 19.70 -54.01 -3.05
N LYS A 33 19.24 -52.77 -2.87
CA LYS A 33 18.38 -52.46 -1.73
C LYS A 33 17.50 -51.25 -2.10
N ASN A 34 16.22 -51.47 -2.12
CA ASN A 34 15.19 -50.43 -2.11
C ASN A 34 15.49 -49.50 -0.92
N THR A 35 15.79 -48.24 -1.22
CA THR A 35 15.65 -47.13 -0.30
C THR A 35 14.67 -46.19 -0.95
N THR A 36 13.53 -46.03 -0.33
CA THR A 36 12.50 -45.06 -0.58
C THR A 36 13.17 -43.69 -0.75
N GLU A 37 13.18 -43.16 -1.97
CA GLU A 37 13.43 -41.75 -2.22
C GLU A 37 12.27 -41.01 -1.56
N GLY A 38 12.56 -40.42 -0.41
CA GLY A 38 11.76 -39.31 0.08
C GLY A 38 11.89 -38.16 -0.97
N GLU A 39 10.79 -37.74 -1.50
CA GLU A 39 10.71 -36.47 -2.22
C GLU A 39 11.28 -35.39 -1.29
N GLN A 40 12.54 -35.03 -1.50
CA GLN A 40 13.02 -33.74 -1.07
C GLN A 40 12.25 -32.73 -1.92
N ALA A 41 11.24 -32.10 -1.32
CA ALA A 41 10.71 -30.85 -1.81
C ALA A 41 11.91 -29.94 -2.08
N GLY A 42 12.11 -29.58 -3.32
CA GLY A 42 13.17 -28.68 -3.72
C GLY A 42 13.04 -27.40 -2.90
N VAL A 43 14.06 -27.12 -2.10
CA VAL A 43 14.20 -25.82 -1.44
C VAL A 43 14.31 -24.80 -2.58
N ASN A 44 13.23 -24.11 -2.83
CA ASN A 44 13.20 -22.98 -3.74
C ASN A 44 14.00 -21.87 -3.03
N SER A 45 15.25 -21.66 -3.41
CA SER A 45 16.14 -20.67 -2.80
C SER A 45 15.84 -19.23 -3.29
N GLY A 46 14.68 -19.02 -3.87
CA GLY A 46 14.18 -17.76 -4.36
C GLY A 46 13.38 -17.00 -3.29
N LYS A 47 13.27 -15.68 -3.48
CA LYS A 47 12.36 -14.86 -2.70
C LYS A 47 10.92 -15.22 -3.02
N LEU A 48 10.03 -15.10 -2.01
CA LEU A 48 8.58 -15.24 -2.22
C LEU A 48 8.07 -14.09 -3.10
N LYS A 49 7.37 -14.39 -4.17
CA LYS A 49 6.80 -13.38 -5.08
C LYS A 49 5.45 -12.92 -4.54
N VAL A 50 5.38 -11.67 -4.17
CA VAL A 50 4.18 -11.05 -3.62
C VAL A 50 3.68 -9.99 -4.59
N MET A 51 2.41 -10.07 -5.00
CA MET A 51 1.73 -8.97 -5.67
C MET A 51 0.78 -8.28 -4.71
N THR A 52 0.68 -6.96 -4.82
CA THR A 52 -0.20 -6.13 -3.99
C THR A 52 -1.04 -5.23 -4.87
N SER A 53 -2.27 -4.95 -4.45
CA SER A 53 -3.19 -4.12 -5.22
C SER A 53 -2.70 -2.68 -5.36
N PHE A 54 -2.49 -1.99 -4.24
CA PHE A 54 -2.07 -0.58 -4.22
C PHE A 54 -1.13 -0.27 -3.04
N TYR A 55 -0.76 1.00 -2.87
CA TYR A 55 0.39 1.43 -2.07
C TYR A 55 0.41 0.95 -0.61
N PRO A 56 -0.62 1.09 0.26
CA PRO A 56 -0.55 0.62 1.64
C PRO A 56 -0.24 -0.88 1.74
N MET A 57 -0.85 -1.68 0.87
CA MET A 57 -0.61 -3.13 0.83
C MET A 57 0.84 -3.43 0.44
N TYR A 58 1.38 -2.67 -0.53
CA TYR A 58 2.77 -2.73 -0.94
C TYR A 58 3.73 -2.40 0.21
N ASP A 59 3.52 -1.27 0.87
CA ASP A 59 4.37 -0.82 1.97
C ASP A 59 4.37 -1.82 3.13
N PHE A 60 3.20 -2.33 3.51
CA PHE A 60 3.07 -3.32 4.57
C PHE A 60 3.72 -4.65 4.21
N ALA A 61 3.52 -5.15 2.99
CA ALA A 61 4.15 -6.39 2.52
C ALA A 61 5.67 -6.25 2.45
N GLN A 62 6.21 -5.12 1.97
CA GLN A 62 7.63 -4.83 1.96
C GLN A 62 8.23 -4.77 3.37
N LYS A 63 7.56 -4.09 4.30
CA LYS A 63 8.01 -3.94 5.68
C LYS A 63 8.06 -5.29 6.42
N VAL A 64 7.06 -6.11 6.23
CA VAL A 64 7.01 -7.46 6.84
C VAL A 64 7.96 -8.42 6.16
N GLY A 65 7.92 -8.45 4.83
CA GLY A 65 8.65 -9.42 4.01
C GLY A 65 10.15 -9.17 3.93
N GLY A 66 10.55 -7.89 3.92
CA GLY A 66 11.95 -7.45 3.84
C GLY A 66 12.72 -8.10 2.69
N ASP A 67 13.87 -8.70 2.99
CA ASP A 67 14.73 -9.34 1.98
C ASP A 67 14.28 -10.74 1.57
N LYS A 68 13.21 -11.27 2.16
CA LYS A 68 12.65 -12.60 1.87
C LYS A 68 11.59 -12.59 0.78
N VAL A 69 11.08 -11.43 0.42
CA VAL A 69 10.05 -11.26 -0.59
C VAL A 69 10.55 -10.40 -1.76
N GLU A 70 9.88 -10.53 -2.89
CA GLU A 70 9.90 -9.61 -4.02
C GLU A 70 8.47 -9.12 -4.20
N VAL A 71 8.24 -7.86 -3.83
CA VAL A 71 6.88 -7.27 -3.85
C VAL A 71 6.72 -6.41 -5.10
N THR A 72 5.65 -6.66 -5.84
CA THR A 72 5.22 -5.86 -6.99
C THR A 72 3.89 -5.21 -6.68
N ASN A 73 3.81 -3.89 -6.77
CA ASN A 73 2.56 -3.15 -6.66
C ASN A 73 1.87 -3.09 -8.02
N MET A 74 0.56 -3.37 -8.07
CA MET A 74 -0.19 -3.37 -9.33
C MET A 74 -0.52 -1.96 -9.78
N VAL A 75 -1.07 -1.14 -8.88
CA VAL A 75 -1.33 0.29 -9.15
C VAL A 75 -0.01 1.05 -9.21
N PRO A 76 0.35 1.69 -10.34
CA PRO A 76 1.60 2.42 -10.48
C PRO A 76 1.69 3.63 -9.53
N ALA A 77 2.92 4.03 -9.19
CA ALA A 77 3.15 5.25 -8.42
C ALA A 77 2.47 6.47 -9.06
N GLY A 78 1.87 7.33 -8.23
CA GLY A 78 1.18 8.53 -8.68
C GLY A 78 -0.15 8.30 -9.40
N THR A 79 -0.68 7.07 -9.36
CA THR A 79 -1.98 6.72 -9.96
C THR A 79 -3.03 6.60 -8.85
N GLU A 80 -4.18 7.17 -9.07
CA GLU A 80 -5.37 7.05 -8.24
C GLU A 80 -5.93 5.61 -8.36
N PRO A 81 -6.19 4.87 -7.25
CA PRO A 81 -6.54 3.46 -7.33
C PRO A 81 -8.03 3.14 -7.51
N HIS A 82 -8.96 4.05 -7.19
CA HIS A 82 -10.40 3.74 -7.19
C HIS A 82 -10.92 3.30 -8.57
N ASP A 83 -10.50 3.99 -9.64
CA ASP A 83 -10.89 3.69 -11.03
C ASP A 83 -9.87 2.82 -11.77
N TRP A 84 -8.79 2.38 -11.08
CA TRP A 84 -7.77 1.58 -11.74
C TRP A 84 -8.24 0.14 -11.96
N GLU A 85 -7.92 -0.40 -13.13
CA GLU A 85 -8.20 -1.80 -13.48
C GLU A 85 -6.93 -2.52 -13.97
N PRO A 86 -6.75 -3.82 -13.62
CA PRO A 86 -5.59 -4.58 -14.03
C PRO A 86 -5.58 -4.85 -15.54
N ALA A 87 -4.42 -4.63 -16.17
CA ALA A 87 -4.19 -5.01 -17.54
C ALA A 87 -3.86 -6.51 -17.67
N ALA A 88 -3.90 -7.05 -18.89
CA ALA A 88 -3.55 -8.45 -19.15
C ALA A 88 -2.10 -8.82 -18.72
N THR A 89 -1.22 -7.83 -18.63
CA THR A 89 0.14 -8.01 -18.12
C THR A 89 0.17 -8.26 -16.62
N ASP A 90 -0.71 -7.62 -15.87
CA ASP A 90 -0.80 -7.73 -14.41
C ASP A 90 -1.40 -9.10 -14.04
N ILE A 91 -2.43 -9.54 -14.76
CA ILE A 91 -3.01 -10.87 -14.63
C ILE A 91 -1.94 -11.95 -14.87
N LYS A 92 -1.11 -11.77 -15.93
CA LYS A 92 -0.03 -12.70 -16.21
C LYS A 92 1.04 -12.75 -15.10
N GLN A 93 1.36 -11.62 -14.47
CA GLN A 93 2.30 -11.60 -13.35
C GLN A 93 1.70 -12.28 -12.13
N LEU A 94 0.40 -12.10 -11.90
CA LEU A 94 -0.32 -12.72 -10.80
C LEU A 94 -0.40 -14.24 -10.96
N GLU A 95 -0.46 -14.78 -12.19
CA GLU A 95 -0.32 -16.21 -12.45
C GLU A 95 1.02 -16.80 -12.01
N GLU A 96 2.06 -15.98 -11.89
CA GLU A 96 3.39 -16.37 -11.46
C GLU A 96 3.70 -16.03 -9.99
N ALA A 97 2.75 -15.40 -9.28
CA ALA A 97 2.90 -14.99 -7.90
C ALA A 97 2.63 -16.14 -6.92
N ASP A 98 3.24 -16.04 -5.74
CA ASP A 98 3.00 -16.95 -4.62
C ASP A 98 1.91 -16.40 -3.68
N VAL A 99 1.85 -15.07 -3.52
CA VAL A 99 0.90 -14.36 -2.67
C VAL A 99 0.34 -13.15 -3.39
N PHE A 100 -0.97 -12.94 -3.28
CA PHE A 100 -1.65 -11.71 -3.67
C PHE A 100 -2.29 -11.07 -2.44
N VAL A 101 -2.02 -9.78 -2.23
CA VAL A 101 -2.55 -8.99 -1.12
C VAL A 101 -3.38 -7.85 -1.67
N TYR A 102 -4.62 -7.75 -1.23
CA TYR A 102 -5.51 -6.62 -1.54
C TYR A 102 -6.18 -6.12 -0.27
N ASN A 103 -6.70 -4.89 -0.30
CA ASN A 103 -7.34 -4.29 0.87
C ASN A 103 -8.66 -4.98 1.20
N GLY A 104 -9.52 -5.14 0.22
CA GLY A 104 -10.91 -5.55 0.42
C GLY A 104 -11.81 -4.36 0.77
N ALA A 105 -12.91 -4.63 1.47
CA ALA A 105 -13.92 -3.62 1.85
C ALA A 105 -14.50 -2.83 0.65
N GLY A 106 -14.38 -3.34 -0.57
CA GLY A 106 -14.88 -2.72 -1.80
C GLY A 106 -13.87 -1.82 -2.54
N MET A 107 -12.62 -1.69 -2.06
CA MET A 107 -11.60 -0.88 -2.72
C MET A 107 -11.27 -1.38 -4.13
N GLU A 108 -11.03 -2.66 -4.25
CA GLU A 108 -10.68 -3.31 -5.53
C GLU A 108 -11.88 -4.04 -6.11
N HIS A 109 -12.77 -3.32 -6.77
CA HIS A 109 -14.01 -3.86 -7.36
C HIS A 109 -13.76 -4.95 -8.42
N TRP A 110 -12.56 -4.98 -9.03
CA TRP A 110 -12.14 -5.93 -10.06
C TRP A 110 -11.62 -7.28 -9.51
N THR A 111 -11.41 -7.41 -8.19
CA THR A 111 -10.68 -8.54 -7.59
C THR A 111 -11.38 -9.87 -7.79
N GLU A 112 -12.70 -9.96 -7.60
CA GLU A 112 -13.47 -11.20 -7.73
C GLU A 112 -13.37 -11.78 -9.15
N ASP A 113 -13.67 -10.97 -10.16
CA ASP A 113 -13.62 -11.37 -11.59
C ASP A 113 -12.19 -11.75 -12.01
N MET A 114 -11.19 -11.02 -11.52
CA MET A 114 -9.80 -11.31 -11.79
C MET A 114 -9.39 -12.66 -11.19
N LEU A 115 -9.65 -12.90 -9.91
CA LEU A 115 -9.29 -14.15 -9.23
C LEU A 115 -9.99 -15.37 -9.85
N ASP A 116 -11.24 -15.22 -10.29
CA ASP A 116 -11.98 -16.27 -10.98
C ASP A 116 -11.35 -16.63 -12.34
N SER A 117 -10.66 -15.70 -12.98
CA SER A 117 -10.00 -15.90 -14.27
C SER A 117 -8.66 -16.64 -14.19
N LEU A 118 -8.07 -16.77 -12.99
CA LEU A 118 -6.73 -17.34 -12.80
C LEU A 118 -6.72 -18.88 -12.86
N ASP A 119 -5.68 -19.39 -13.48
CA ASP A 119 -5.36 -20.84 -13.46
C ASP A 119 -4.45 -21.22 -12.28
N ASN A 120 -3.77 -20.26 -11.64
CA ASN A 120 -2.89 -20.48 -10.48
C ASN A 120 -3.67 -20.89 -9.23
N LYS A 121 -3.79 -22.19 -8.98
CA LYS A 121 -4.48 -22.74 -7.80
C LYS A 121 -3.62 -22.77 -6.52
N ASN A 122 -2.35 -22.37 -6.62
CA ASN A 122 -1.42 -22.31 -5.47
C ASN A 122 -1.25 -20.89 -4.95
N LEU A 123 -1.89 -19.90 -5.57
CA LEU A 123 -1.85 -18.50 -5.13
C LEU A 123 -2.49 -18.39 -3.74
N THR A 124 -1.74 -17.85 -2.79
CA THR A 124 -2.29 -17.43 -1.49
C THR A 124 -2.91 -16.05 -1.65
N VAL A 125 -4.21 -15.94 -1.46
CA VAL A 125 -4.96 -14.67 -1.56
C VAL A 125 -5.21 -14.12 -0.16
N VAL A 126 -4.95 -12.84 0.04
CA VAL A 126 -5.04 -12.16 1.35
C VAL A 126 -5.90 -10.93 1.21
N GLU A 127 -7.07 -10.94 1.79
CA GLU A 127 -7.85 -9.73 2.08
C GLU A 127 -7.31 -9.11 3.37
N ALA A 128 -6.62 -7.98 3.24
CA ALA A 128 -5.91 -7.39 4.37
C ALA A 128 -6.86 -6.88 5.45
N SER A 129 -8.04 -6.38 5.07
CA SER A 129 -9.08 -5.90 5.99
C SER A 129 -9.89 -7.01 6.68
N GLU A 130 -9.60 -8.30 6.41
CA GLU A 130 -10.35 -9.40 7.03
C GLU A 130 -10.38 -9.29 8.57
N GLY A 131 -11.58 -9.38 9.14
CA GLY A 131 -11.81 -9.32 10.59
C GLY A 131 -11.91 -7.92 11.17
N LEU A 132 -11.80 -6.85 10.37
CA LEU A 132 -12.07 -5.48 10.79
C LEU A 132 -13.59 -5.19 10.89
N GLU A 133 -13.96 -4.28 11.77
CA GLU A 133 -15.31 -3.70 11.80
C GLU A 133 -15.41 -2.62 10.71
N LEU A 134 -16.12 -2.94 9.64
CA LEU A 134 -16.28 -2.02 8.51
C LEU A 134 -17.33 -0.94 8.83
N MET A 135 -17.07 0.29 8.35
CA MET A 135 -18.02 1.39 8.38
C MET A 135 -18.91 1.34 7.15
N GLU A 136 -20.21 1.61 7.31
CA GLU A 136 -21.09 1.83 6.17
C GLU A 136 -20.66 3.10 5.44
N GLY A 137 -20.57 3.05 4.12
CA GLY A 137 -20.30 4.22 3.29
C GLY A 137 -21.50 5.17 3.29
N GLU A 138 -21.25 6.46 3.36
CA GLU A 138 -22.30 7.45 3.12
C GLU A 138 -22.49 7.61 1.61
N THR A 139 -23.63 7.19 1.09
CA THR A 139 -23.95 7.30 -0.32
C THR A 139 -24.60 8.63 -0.62
N HIS A 140 -23.93 9.48 -1.39
CA HIS A 140 -24.46 10.74 -1.88
C HIS A 140 -24.80 10.62 -3.38
N GLY A 141 -26.09 10.80 -3.74
CA GLY A 141 -26.53 10.83 -5.16
C GLY A 141 -27.09 9.51 -5.72
N GLU A 142 -27.18 9.42 -7.04
CA GLU A 142 -27.79 8.28 -7.75
C GLU A 142 -26.86 7.05 -7.89
N GLU A 143 -25.59 7.12 -7.46
CA GLU A 143 -24.59 6.06 -7.62
C GLU A 143 -24.56 5.08 -6.42
N ALA A 144 -25.62 5.02 -5.64
CA ALA A 144 -25.73 4.29 -4.38
C ALA A 144 -25.64 2.74 -4.48
N GLU A 145 -25.24 2.15 -5.59
CA GLU A 145 -25.39 0.69 -5.78
C GLU A 145 -24.13 -0.16 -5.51
N ASP A 146 -22.89 0.39 -5.44
CA ASP A 146 -21.69 -0.45 -5.41
C ASP A 146 -20.76 -0.34 -4.19
N THR A 147 -20.89 0.64 -3.30
CA THR A 147 -20.06 0.71 -2.09
C THR A 147 -20.89 0.61 -0.84
N SER A 148 -21.15 -0.60 -0.35
CA SER A 148 -21.81 -0.80 0.95
C SER A 148 -20.93 -0.41 2.15
N TYR A 149 -19.62 -0.29 1.97
CA TYR A 149 -18.66 0.02 3.04
C TYR A 149 -17.64 1.08 2.61
N ASP A 150 -17.15 1.86 3.58
CA ASP A 150 -15.98 2.72 3.43
C ASP A 150 -14.71 1.84 3.33
N PRO A 151 -13.97 1.89 2.22
CA PRO A 151 -12.81 1.02 2.03
C PRO A 151 -11.53 1.49 2.73
N HIS A 152 -11.47 2.74 3.23
CA HIS A 152 -10.24 3.42 3.68
C HIS A 152 -9.80 3.00 5.09
N VAL A 153 -9.84 1.70 5.37
CA VAL A 153 -9.57 1.12 6.71
C VAL A 153 -8.17 1.42 7.21
N TRP A 154 -7.17 1.49 6.31
CA TRP A 154 -5.75 1.72 6.62
C TRP A 154 -5.46 3.08 7.23
N LEU A 155 -6.36 4.06 7.10
CA LEU A 155 -6.17 5.40 7.67
C LEU A 155 -6.36 5.46 9.19
N ASN A 156 -6.96 4.42 9.79
CA ASN A 156 -6.83 4.22 11.23
C ASN A 156 -5.59 3.37 11.53
N PRO A 157 -4.55 3.92 12.22
CA PRO A 157 -3.33 3.17 12.53
C PRO A 157 -3.55 1.82 13.19
N MET A 158 -4.62 1.68 13.98
CA MET A 158 -4.91 0.40 14.65
C MET A 158 -5.52 -0.63 13.70
N ASN A 159 -6.26 -0.20 12.68
CA ASN A 159 -6.71 -1.05 11.59
C ASN A 159 -5.52 -1.46 10.71
N ALA A 160 -4.70 -0.52 10.29
CA ALA A 160 -3.49 -0.76 9.50
C ALA A 160 -2.54 -1.77 10.18
N LYS A 161 -2.46 -1.74 11.52
CA LYS A 161 -1.71 -2.73 12.30
C LYS A 161 -2.29 -4.14 12.13
N ILE A 162 -3.63 -4.28 12.07
CA ILE A 162 -4.31 -5.57 11.85
C ILE A 162 -4.09 -6.03 10.40
N GLU A 163 -4.22 -5.13 9.42
CA GLU A 163 -3.92 -5.44 8.01
C GLU A 163 -2.50 -5.96 7.83
N MET A 164 -1.50 -5.28 8.42
CA MET A 164 -0.12 -5.75 8.41
C MET A 164 0.03 -7.11 9.14
N GLU A 165 -0.77 -7.39 10.17
CA GLU A 165 -0.77 -8.70 10.84
C GLU A 165 -1.32 -9.80 9.94
N ASN A 166 -2.40 -9.55 9.20
CA ASN A 166 -2.98 -10.47 8.24
C ASN A 166 -1.98 -10.81 7.13
N ILE A 167 -1.29 -9.80 6.59
CA ILE A 167 -0.21 -9.97 5.62
C ILE A 167 0.92 -10.83 6.22
N LYS A 168 1.39 -10.53 7.44
CA LYS A 168 2.41 -11.33 8.13
C LYS A 168 1.99 -12.79 8.30
N ASN A 169 0.74 -13.05 8.65
CA ASN A 169 0.22 -14.40 8.82
C ASN A 169 0.30 -15.18 7.49
N ALA A 170 -0.16 -14.57 6.40
CA ALA A 170 -0.13 -15.19 5.09
C ALA A 170 1.29 -15.48 4.59
N LEU A 171 2.23 -14.52 4.73
CA LEU A 171 3.62 -14.74 4.39
C LEU A 171 4.23 -15.89 5.22
N ALA A 172 3.92 -15.95 6.52
CA ALA A 172 4.42 -16.98 7.43
C ALA A 172 3.84 -18.38 7.14
N ASP A 173 2.64 -18.45 6.61
CA ASP A 173 1.99 -19.71 6.25
C ASP A 173 2.44 -20.20 4.87
N THR A 174 2.71 -19.30 3.93
CA THR A 174 3.20 -19.62 2.58
C THR A 174 4.70 -19.95 2.59
N ASP A 175 5.48 -19.31 3.47
CA ASP A 175 6.92 -19.53 3.65
C ASP A 175 7.26 -19.79 5.14
N PRO A 176 6.97 -21.00 5.66
CA PRO A 176 7.14 -21.32 7.06
C PRO A 176 8.61 -21.27 7.55
N GLU A 177 9.57 -21.41 6.64
CA GLU A 177 11.00 -21.35 6.98
C GLU A 177 11.43 -19.96 7.44
N ASN A 178 10.76 -18.90 6.94
CA ASN A 178 11.03 -17.52 7.30
C ASN A 178 10.00 -16.92 8.29
N LYS A 179 9.12 -17.73 8.88
CA LYS A 179 8.05 -17.28 9.80
C LYS A 179 8.56 -16.40 10.95
N GLU A 180 9.69 -16.76 11.57
CA GLU A 180 10.28 -15.98 12.66
C GLU A 180 10.77 -14.60 12.18
N TYR A 181 11.28 -14.53 10.96
CA TYR A 181 11.71 -13.28 10.33
C TYR A 181 10.53 -12.33 10.11
N TYR A 182 9.45 -12.80 9.50
CA TYR A 182 8.23 -12.02 9.29
C TYR A 182 7.61 -11.58 10.62
N THR A 183 7.54 -12.47 11.59
CA THR A 183 7.03 -12.15 12.93
C THR A 183 7.83 -11.05 13.61
N LYS A 184 9.16 -11.11 13.54
CA LYS A 184 10.03 -10.09 14.11
C LYS A 184 9.87 -8.73 13.43
N ASN A 185 9.77 -8.71 12.10
CA ASN A 185 9.54 -7.48 11.34
C ASN A 185 8.19 -6.87 11.72
N TYR A 186 7.11 -7.66 11.71
CA TYR A 186 5.79 -7.19 12.16
C TYR A 186 5.85 -6.61 13.58
N GLN A 187 6.47 -7.29 14.53
CA GLN A 187 6.59 -6.81 15.91
C GLN A 187 7.26 -5.42 16.01
N LYS A 188 8.26 -5.17 15.17
CA LYS A 188 8.89 -3.85 15.08
C LYS A 188 7.87 -2.78 14.68
N TYR A 189 7.16 -2.99 13.58
CA TYR A 189 6.18 -2.01 13.05
C TYR A 189 4.91 -1.94 13.91
N ALA A 190 4.52 -3.00 14.58
CA ALA A 190 3.42 -2.96 15.55
C ALA A 190 3.66 -1.93 16.66
N VAL A 191 4.92 -1.73 17.10
CA VAL A 191 5.29 -0.68 18.06
C VAL A 191 5.23 0.71 17.42
N GLU A 192 5.57 0.82 16.14
CA GLU A 192 5.47 2.09 15.40
C GLU A 192 4.00 2.51 15.26
N PHE A 193 3.08 1.58 14.93
CA PHE A 193 1.64 1.83 14.94
C PHE A 193 1.11 2.29 16.31
N ASP A 194 1.50 1.63 17.39
CA ASP A 194 1.09 2.02 18.74
C ASP A 194 1.60 3.43 19.10
N THR A 195 2.78 3.79 18.60
CA THR A 195 3.37 5.12 18.78
C THR A 195 2.62 6.17 17.99
N LEU A 196 2.30 5.86 16.74
CA LEU A 196 1.53 6.73 15.83
C LEU A 196 0.11 6.96 16.39
N ASP A 197 -0.60 5.91 16.78
CA ASP A 197 -1.93 5.99 17.41
C ASP A 197 -1.90 6.90 18.65
N LYS A 198 -0.89 6.73 19.50
CA LYS A 198 -0.71 7.58 20.67
C LYS A 198 -0.47 9.04 20.27
N ALA A 199 0.35 9.29 19.24
CA ALA A 199 0.63 10.64 18.77
C ALA A 199 -0.64 11.34 18.24
N PHE A 200 -1.48 10.61 17.47
CA PHE A 200 -2.78 11.11 17.03
C PHE A 200 -3.71 11.42 18.21
N LYS A 201 -3.85 10.52 19.18
CA LYS A 201 -4.67 10.73 20.38
C LYS A 201 -4.24 11.95 21.16
N GLU A 202 -2.94 12.10 21.42
CA GLU A 202 -2.40 13.25 22.17
C GLU A 202 -2.46 14.55 21.35
N GLY A 203 -2.15 14.47 20.04
CA GLY A 203 -2.11 15.63 19.16
C GLY A 203 -3.47 16.25 18.85
N LEU A 204 -4.55 15.43 18.84
CA LEU A 204 -5.90 15.85 18.47
C LEU A 204 -6.87 15.97 19.65
N ALA A 205 -6.45 15.63 20.89
CA ALA A 205 -7.32 15.66 22.08
C ALA A 205 -7.94 17.03 22.33
N ASP A 206 -7.13 18.07 22.30
CA ASP A 206 -7.50 19.43 22.72
C ASP A 206 -7.60 20.42 21.55
N THR A 207 -7.90 19.93 20.34
CA THR A 207 -8.10 20.81 19.18
C THR A 207 -9.34 21.68 19.36
N LYS A 208 -9.26 22.93 18.89
CA LYS A 208 -10.34 23.94 19.03
C LYS A 208 -11.55 23.61 18.15
N ARG A 209 -11.32 22.87 17.06
CA ARG A 209 -12.33 22.44 16.08
C ARG A 209 -12.22 20.94 15.86
N LYS A 210 -13.29 20.38 15.33
CA LYS A 210 -13.37 18.95 15.03
C LYS A 210 -13.73 18.68 13.56
N GLU A 211 -14.14 19.73 12.85
CA GLU A 211 -14.60 19.63 11.45
C GLU A 211 -13.40 19.57 10.51
N VAL A 212 -13.35 18.53 9.70
CA VAL A 212 -12.33 18.27 8.66
C VAL A 212 -13.05 18.19 7.33
N ILE A 213 -12.86 19.20 6.46
CA ILE A 213 -13.42 19.18 5.11
C ILE A 213 -12.34 18.68 4.15
N THR A 214 -12.63 17.61 3.42
CA THR A 214 -11.72 16.90 2.52
C THR A 214 -12.26 16.85 1.10
N ALA A 215 -11.39 16.62 0.11
CA ALA A 215 -11.81 16.44 -1.27
C ALA A 215 -12.79 15.26 -1.38
N HIS A 216 -12.41 14.06 -0.96
CA HIS A 216 -13.35 12.94 -0.85
C HIS A 216 -13.41 12.35 0.58
N GLU A 217 -14.29 11.39 0.82
CA GLU A 217 -14.59 10.85 2.15
C GLU A 217 -13.66 9.71 2.59
N ALA A 218 -12.35 9.87 2.39
CA ALA A 218 -11.36 8.85 2.77
C ALA A 218 -11.11 8.72 4.28
N LEU A 219 -11.29 9.79 5.04
CA LEU A 219 -10.78 9.86 6.42
C LEU A 219 -11.77 9.37 7.48
N GLY A 220 -12.83 8.67 7.11
CA GLY A 220 -13.89 8.21 8.00
C GLY A 220 -13.36 7.46 9.22
N TYR A 221 -12.54 6.43 9.01
CA TYR A 221 -11.95 5.63 10.09
C TYR A 221 -11.00 6.44 10.99
N LEU A 222 -10.18 7.31 10.41
CA LEU A 222 -9.30 8.21 11.17
C LEU A 222 -10.12 9.17 12.03
N CYS A 223 -11.08 9.85 11.42
CA CYS A 223 -11.93 10.81 12.13
C CYS A 223 -12.70 10.15 13.28
N LYS A 224 -13.28 8.98 13.05
CA LYS A 224 -13.97 8.19 14.08
C LYS A 224 -13.03 7.81 15.23
N ALA A 225 -11.81 7.39 14.93
CA ALA A 225 -10.83 6.97 15.94
C ALA A 225 -10.39 8.11 16.87
N TYR A 226 -10.31 9.33 16.35
CA TYR A 226 -9.77 10.47 17.09
C TYR A 226 -10.79 11.58 17.40
N GLY A 227 -12.07 11.28 17.23
CA GLY A 227 -13.18 12.18 17.60
C GLY A 227 -13.23 13.46 16.76
N LEU A 228 -12.96 13.34 15.47
CA LEU A 228 -13.12 14.36 14.44
C LEU A 228 -14.41 14.10 13.65
N ASN A 229 -14.87 15.11 12.92
CA ASN A 229 -16.04 15.05 12.02
C ASN A 229 -15.55 15.33 10.61
N GLN A 230 -15.55 14.32 9.75
CA GLN A 230 -15.27 14.50 8.32
C GLN A 230 -16.50 15.02 7.60
N VAL A 231 -16.26 15.88 6.60
CA VAL A 231 -17.22 16.28 5.58
C VAL A 231 -16.50 16.20 4.24
N GLY A 232 -16.82 15.20 3.43
CA GLY A 232 -16.31 15.10 2.06
C GLY A 232 -17.02 16.05 1.12
N ILE A 233 -16.27 16.66 0.23
CA ILE A 233 -16.81 17.45 -0.89
C ILE A 233 -17.44 16.48 -1.89
N GLU A 234 -16.72 15.41 -2.19
CA GLU A 234 -17.11 14.27 -3.00
C GLU A 234 -17.41 13.05 -2.08
N GLY A 235 -17.93 11.96 -2.64
CA GLY A 235 -18.20 10.73 -1.89
C GLY A 235 -16.95 9.93 -1.55
N LEU A 236 -17.08 8.60 -1.50
CA LEU A 236 -15.97 7.68 -1.18
C LEU A 236 -14.93 7.55 -2.30
N SER A 237 -15.24 7.96 -3.52
CA SER A 237 -14.31 8.05 -4.66
C SER A 237 -14.11 9.51 -5.06
N PRO A 238 -12.87 9.92 -5.41
CA PRO A 238 -12.57 11.30 -5.81
C PRO A 238 -12.97 11.64 -7.27
N ASP A 239 -13.60 10.72 -7.99
CA ASP A 239 -13.90 10.88 -9.42
C ASP A 239 -15.20 11.59 -9.71
N SER A 240 -16.03 11.81 -8.72
CA SER A 240 -17.32 12.49 -8.86
C SER A 240 -17.17 14.00 -8.64
N GLU A 241 -17.43 14.82 -9.69
CA GLU A 241 -17.56 16.27 -9.47
C GLU A 241 -18.83 16.57 -8.65
N PRO A 242 -18.71 17.30 -7.52
CA PRO A 242 -19.88 17.65 -6.71
C PRO A 242 -20.85 18.54 -7.49
N ASP A 243 -22.14 18.30 -7.34
CA ASP A 243 -23.13 19.17 -7.95
C ASP A 243 -23.19 20.56 -7.27
N PRO A 244 -23.80 21.57 -7.89
CA PRO A 244 -23.86 22.91 -7.32
C PRO A 244 -24.59 23.00 -5.98
N ALA A 245 -25.53 22.10 -5.68
CA ALA A 245 -26.25 22.10 -4.41
C ALA A 245 -25.34 21.59 -3.30
N ARG A 246 -24.57 20.53 -3.55
CA ARG A 246 -23.54 20.01 -2.62
C ARG A 246 -22.48 21.06 -2.33
N MET A 247 -21.99 21.76 -3.37
CA MET A 247 -21.05 22.87 -3.18
C MET A 247 -21.59 23.94 -2.24
N ASP A 248 -22.85 24.36 -2.44
CA ASP A 248 -23.49 25.37 -1.58
C ASP A 248 -23.65 24.88 -0.13
N GLU A 249 -24.01 23.61 0.08
CA GLU A 249 -24.11 23.01 1.41
C GLU A 249 -22.78 23.04 2.16
N ILE A 250 -21.70 22.65 1.49
CA ILE A 250 -20.35 22.64 2.10
C ILE A 250 -19.86 24.05 2.40
N ILE A 251 -20.10 25.01 1.50
CA ILE A 251 -19.78 26.42 1.72
C ILE A 251 -20.54 26.97 2.93
N GLN A 252 -21.83 26.65 3.07
CA GLN A 252 -22.64 27.07 4.24
C GLN A 252 -22.11 26.42 5.52
N PHE A 253 -21.89 25.10 5.52
CA PHE A 253 -21.32 24.36 6.64
C PHE A 253 -19.99 24.96 7.08
N ALA A 254 -19.08 25.20 6.14
CA ALA A 254 -17.77 25.77 6.40
C ALA A 254 -17.84 27.19 7.01
N LYS A 255 -18.78 28.04 6.53
CA LYS A 255 -19.02 29.37 7.10
C LYS A 255 -19.61 29.29 8.50
N GLU A 256 -20.54 28.41 8.76
CA GLU A 256 -21.19 28.19 10.07
C GLU A 256 -20.19 27.72 11.12
N HIS A 257 -19.39 26.72 10.77
CA HIS A 257 -18.36 26.15 11.64
C HIS A 257 -17.03 26.93 11.63
N LYS A 258 -16.95 28.02 10.85
CA LYS A 258 -15.77 28.90 10.72
C LYS A 258 -14.51 28.13 10.34
N VAL A 259 -14.65 27.18 9.44
CA VAL A 259 -13.53 26.39 8.91
C VAL A 259 -12.50 27.32 8.26
N LYS A 260 -11.22 27.03 8.45
CA LYS A 260 -10.11 27.86 7.96
C LYS A 260 -9.20 27.12 6.99
N THR A 261 -9.39 25.82 6.85
CA THR A 261 -8.60 24.98 5.95
C THR A 261 -9.53 23.99 5.26
N ILE A 262 -9.44 23.90 3.95
CA ILE A 262 -10.05 22.86 3.13
C ILE A 262 -8.92 21.94 2.69
N PHE A 263 -9.05 20.65 2.93
CA PHE A 263 -8.03 19.68 2.57
C PHE A 263 -8.27 19.13 1.17
N PHE A 264 -7.17 18.91 0.46
CA PHE A 264 -7.15 18.25 -0.84
C PHE A 264 -6.04 17.20 -0.88
N GLU A 265 -5.98 16.42 -1.93
CA GLU A 265 -5.09 15.29 -2.09
C GLU A 265 -4.11 15.50 -3.24
N GLU A 266 -2.97 14.83 -3.19
CA GLU A 266 -1.90 15.05 -4.18
C GLU A 266 -2.20 14.39 -5.53
N LEU A 267 -2.98 13.30 -5.56
CA LEU A 267 -3.24 12.53 -6.77
C LEU A 267 -4.44 13.05 -7.58
N VAL A 268 -5.23 13.98 -7.03
CA VAL A 268 -6.42 14.54 -7.68
C VAL A 268 -6.32 16.05 -7.85
N SER A 269 -7.22 16.62 -8.67
CA SER A 269 -7.22 18.06 -8.94
C SER A 269 -7.66 18.88 -7.71
N PRO A 270 -6.89 19.87 -7.24
CA PRO A 270 -7.27 20.69 -6.09
C PRO A 270 -8.38 21.72 -6.39
N LYS A 271 -8.85 21.84 -7.63
CA LYS A 271 -9.72 22.91 -8.11
C LYS A 271 -10.99 23.10 -7.28
N VAL A 272 -11.64 22.03 -6.90
CA VAL A 272 -12.91 22.08 -6.15
C VAL A 272 -12.65 22.58 -4.74
N ALA A 273 -11.65 22.05 -4.07
CA ALA A 273 -11.22 22.49 -2.75
C ALA A 273 -10.78 23.97 -2.75
N GLU A 274 -10.04 24.39 -3.76
CA GLU A 274 -9.62 25.79 -3.96
C GLU A 274 -10.84 26.72 -4.14
N THR A 275 -11.83 26.31 -4.94
CA THR A 275 -13.05 27.11 -5.19
C THR A 275 -13.82 27.32 -3.88
N ILE A 276 -13.98 26.32 -3.06
CA ILE A 276 -14.66 26.42 -1.76
C ILE A 276 -13.84 27.29 -0.79
N ALA A 277 -12.53 27.09 -0.74
CA ALA A 277 -11.65 27.86 0.12
C ALA A 277 -11.67 29.35 -0.20
N ASP A 278 -11.64 29.71 -1.48
CA ASP A 278 -11.72 31.10 -1.96
C ASP A 278 -13.06 31.75 -1.55
N GLU A 279 -14.18 31.04 -1.71
CA GLU A 279 -15.52 31.56 -1.37
C GLU A 279 -15.69 31.86 0.14
N ILE A 280 -15.00 31.11 1.00
CA ILE A 280 -15.11 31.28 2.47
C ILE A 280 -13.93 32.06 3.08
N GLY A 281 -12.91 32.38 2.28
CA GLY A 281 -11.69 33.02 2.74
C GLY A 281 -10.84 32.08 3.62
N ALA A 282 -10.81 30.80 3.31
CA ALA A 282 -9.96 29.77 3.92
C ALA A 282 -8.72 29.55 3.07
N LYS A 283 -7.78 28.73 3.58
CA LYS A 283 -6.65 28.19 2.82
C LYS A 283 -6.93 26.75 2.39
N THR A 284 -6.19 26.27 1.43
CA THR A 284 -6.08 24.85 1.12
C THR A 284 -4.82 24.27 1.74
N GLU A 285 -4.83 22.98 2.09
CA GLU A 285 -3.69 22.24 2.61
C GLU A 285 -3.80 20.78 2.19
N VAL A 286 -2.67 20.12 1.98
CA VAL A 286 -2.66 18.69 1.62
C VAL A 286 -2.99 17.83 2.84
N LEU A 287 -3.83 16.81 2.64
CA LEU A 287 -4.05 15.72 3.57
C LEU A 287 -4.09 14.44 2.74
N ASN A 288 -3.04 13.63 2.86
CA ASN A 288 -2.79 12.50 1.97
C ASN A 288 -3.53 11.24 2.46
N PRO A 289 -4.47 10.66 1.68
CA PRO A 289 -5.19 9.45 2.05
C PRO A 289 -4.34 8.17 1.90
N LEU A 290 -3.06 8.29 1.49
CA LEU A 290 -2.14 7.16 1.31
C LEU A 290 -2.61 6.12 0.27
N GLU A 291 -3.43 6.50 -0.67
CA GLU A 291 -3.86 5.63 -1.77
C GLU A 291 -2.75 5.36 -2.77
N GLY A 292 -1.78 6.27 -2.85
CA GLY A 292 -0.57 6.13 -3.62
C GLY A 292 0.45 7.18 -3.21
N LEU A 293 1.71 6.97 -3.57
CA LEU A 293 2.77 7.96 -3.48
C LEU A 293 3.34 8.22 -4.88
N SER A 294 3.76 9.44 -5.12
CA SER A 294 4.48 9.78 -6.36
C SER A 294 5.88 9.17 -6.36
N ASP A 295 6.49 9.08 -7.54
CA ASP A 295 7.88 8.62 -7.66
C ASP A 295 8.84 9.48 -6.81
N GLU A 296 8.61 10.81 -6.74
CA GLU A 296 9.43 11.73 -5.94
C GLU A 296 9.33 11.43 -4.43
N GLN A 297 8.13 11.13 -3.94
CA GLN A 297 7.91 10.75 -2.54
C GLN A 297 8.57 9.41 -2.21
N LEU A 298 8.44 8.41 -3.09
CA LEU A 298 9.10 7.11 -2.94
C LEU A 298 10.63 7.25 -2.96
N GLU A 299 11.18 8.06 -3.87
CA GLU A 299 12.63 8.33 -3.97
C GLU A 299 13.15 9.09 -2.74
N SER A 300 12.35 9.96 -2.13
CA SER A 300 12.68 10.67 -0.89
C SER A 300 12.64 9.77 0.34
N GLY A 301 12.06 8.57 0.20
CA GLY A 301 11.95 7.59 1.28
C GLY A 301 10.74 7.80 2.17
N GLU A 302 9.71 8.48 1.66
CA GLU A 302 8.41 8.55 2.35
C GLU A 302 7.77 7.16 2.42
N ASP A 303 7.04 6.93 3.50
CA ASP A 303 6.35 5.69 3.77
C ASP A 303 5.05 5.95 4.54
N TYR A 304 4.29 4.88 4.83
CA TYR A 304 3.03 5.00 5.59
C TYR A 304 3.18 5.84 6.85
N PHE A 305 4.24 5.62 7.65
CA PHE A 305 4.40 6.29 8.94
C PHE A 305 4.74 7.77 8.78
N SER A 306 5.67 8.11 7.90
CA SER A 306 6.09 9.50 7.67
C SER A 306 4.96 10.35 7.09
N VAL A 307 4.16 9.79 6.19
CA VAL A 307 2.99 10.48 5.62
C VAL A 307 1.90 10.68 6.68
N MET A 308 1.61 9.65 7.48
CA MET A 308 0.65 9.78 8.59
C MET A 308 1.10 10.80 9.65
N GLU A 309 2.39 10.89 9.95
CA GLU A 309 2.94 11.94 10.82
C GLU A 309 2.74 13.34 10.22
N THR A 310 2.95 13.49 8.91
CA THR A 310 2.69 14.73 8.17
C THR A 310 1.20 15.09 8.21
N ASN A 311 0.31 14.12 8.00
CA ASN A 311 -1.13 14.30 8.12
C ASN A 311 -1.53 14.77 9.53
N LEU A 312 -0.93 14.20 10.58
CA LEU A 312 -1.17 14.63 11.95
C LEU A 312 -0.81 16.11 12.16
N GLU A 313 0.33 16.55 11.66
CA GLU A 313 0.76 17.96 11.81
C GLU A 313 -0.15 18.91 11.00
N ALA A 314 -0.58 18.52 9.81
CA ALA A 314 -1.55 19.28 9.02
C ALA A 314 -2.89 19.43 9.76
N LEU A 315 -3.44 18.32 10.29
CA LEU A 315 -4.67 18.34 11.10
C LEU A 315 -4.54 19.22 12.35
N LYS A 316 -3.45 19.08 13.09
CA LYS A 316 -3.17 19.94 14.28
C LYS A 316 -3.11 21.41 13.91
N GLY A 317 -2.43 21.73 12.81
CA GLY A 317 -2.31 23.09 12.28
C GLY A 317 -3.65 23.70 11.92
N ALA A 318 -4.49 22.96 11.21
CA ALA A 318 -5.79 23.38 10.74
C ALA A 318 -6.82 23.51 11.87
N LEU A 319 -6.91 22.52 12.74
CA LEU A 319 -7.93 22.46 13.81
C LEU A 319 -7.68 23.40 14.98
N ASN A 320 -6.51 24.03 15.08
CA ASN A 320 -6.15 25.00 16.11
C ASN A 320 -6.14 26.47 15.66
N GLN A 321 -6.58 26.76 14.44
CA GLN A 321 -6.64 28.12 13.88
C GLN A 321 -7.77 28.97 14.46
#